data_168a61561f0ba7ce6967fa22e0d252b0
#
_entry.id   168a61561f0ba7ce6967fa22e0d252b0
#
_cell.length_a   1.000
_cell.length_b   1.000
_cell.length_c   1.000
_cell.angle_alpha   90.00
_cell.angle_beta   90.00
_cell.angle_gamma   90.00
#
_symmetry.space_group_name_H-M   'P 1'
#
loop_
_entity.id
_entity.type
_entity.pdbx_description
1 polymer ?
#
loop_
_entity_poly.entity_id
_entity_poly.type
_entity_poly.pdbx_seq_one_letter_code
_entity_poly.pdbx_strand_id
1 'polypeptide(L)'
;MKKLPGILAAVLSTLVCFGGDLVKPISTGELWKGPKTAAQNKYLVGTRYAPVDDSTWRMQNGSFTFGKLQAGEVLLKWGEDNIESLRLIVYSKGDDGEIDRDSFLRKIDAAKEALTEISGVEPKKKKVNVKETGVQVECWEWTWETGAARLDASYTGEIGKKAKKGKKNKGGNQPFEAEFIRVDLGPNAEAIERGGAGDKVTRKELKGSIQKEEDGTVWLDGVNMVDQGQKGYCVPATLSRVFAFYGMDGVDQHALAALCDSSADGGTSSNSMEDAMVAICKKFPVKLITIEDYQTSMMNFVDAYNKVAKKKNKQMLSFSVPPLDVADAELLLQVRAGKKSQVKKWLGAVKKHIDAGSPVLWSVTLGIYKEQIPVPQARGGHMRLIIGYNMKEQTIIYSDSWGAGHEKKTMPAAEAAAMTTSRHVIKLK
;
A
#
# COMPACT_ATOMS: atom_id res chain seq x y z
N MET A 1 22.17 -30.43 49.12
CA MET A 1 21.71 -29.49 48.10
C MET A 1 22.34 -29.88 46.79
N LYS A 2 21.67 -30.64 45.93
CA LYS A 2 22.16 -31.09 44.62
C LYS A 2 21.63 -30.10 43.55
N LYS A 3 22.56 -29.48 42.80
CA LYS A 3 22.25 -28.63 41.64
C LYS A 3 21.83 -29.51 40.47
N LEU A 4 20.62 -29.28 39.94
CA LEU A 4 20.21 -29.81 38.64
C LEU A 4 20.83 -28.93 37.52
N PRO A 5 21.36 -29.54 36.45
CA PRO A 5 21.77 -28.78 35.27
C PRO A 5 20.56 -28.42 34.41
N GLY A 6 20.45 -27.14 34.10
CA GLY A 6 19.42 -26.63 33.17
C GLY A 6 19.71 -27.14 31.75
N ILE A 7 18.78 -27.88 31.19
CA ILE A 7 18.76 -28.23 29.78
C ILE A 7 18.21 -27.02 29.01
N LEU A 8 19.13 -26.33 28.33
CA LEU A 8 18.82 -25.30 27.33
C LEU A 8 18.28 -26.04 26.08
N ALA A 9 16.96 -26.15 25.97
CA ALA A 9 16.34 -26.65 24.75
C ALA A 9 16.49 -25.57 23.69
N ALA A 10 17.48 -25.74 22.80
CA ALA A 10 17.54 -25.00 21.56
C ALA A 10 16.35 -25.44 20.69
N VAL A 11 15.31 -24.62 20.62
CA VAL A 11 14.25 -24.77 19.64
C VAL A 11 14.87 -24.41 18.28
N LEU A 12 15.38 -25.42 17.58
CA LEU A 12 15.58 -25.31 16.12
C LEU A 12 14.19 -25.13 15.51
N SER A 13 13.82 -23.90 15.18
CA SER A 13 12.74 -23.65 14.25
C SER A 13 13.17 -24.16 12.89
N THR A 14 12.83 -25.40 12.57
CA THR A 14 12.87 -25.89 11.20
C THR A 14 11.84 -25.05 10.44
N LEU A 15 12.34 -24.09 9.65
CA LEU A 15 11.55 -23.43 8.61
C LEU A 15 11.11 -24.53 7.64
N VAL A 16 9.90 -25.03 7.84
CA VAL A 16 9.26 -25.90 6.86
C VAL A 16 8.81 -24.98 5.73
N CYS A 17 9.57 -24.93 4.65
CA CYS A 17 9.15 -24.30 3.40
C CYS A 17 7.96 -25.09 2.88
N PHE A 18 6.74 -24.60 3.16
CA PHE A 18 5.52 -25.08 2.51
C PHE A 18 5.33 -24.26 1.23
N GLY A 19 5.77 -24.82 0.13
CA GLY A 19 5.51 -24.35 -1.22
C GLY A 19 5.88 -25.48 -2.16
N GLY A 20 4.91 -25.98 -2.92
CA GLY A 20 5.19 -26.95 -3.98
C GLY A 20 6.17 -26.35 -5.00
N ASP A 21 6.95 -27.17 -5.66
CA ASP A 21 7.80 -26.75 -6.77
C ASP A 21 6.94 -26.25 -7.92
N LEU A 22 6.87 -24.93 -8.11
CA LEU A 22 6.11 -24.29 -9.19
C LEU A 22 6.91 -24.12 -10.48
N VAL A 23 8.19 -24.45 -10.49
CA VAL A 23 9.05 -24.32 -11.68
C VAL A 23 8.48 -25.12 -12.84
N LYS A 24 8.22 -26.42 -12.63
CA LYS A 24 7.68 -27.29 -13.68
C LYS A 24 6.28 -26.89 -14.14
N PRO A 25 5.27 -26.68 -13.27
CA PRO A 25 3.94 -26.32 -13.72
C PRO A 25 3.88 -24.95 -14.43
N ILE A 26 4.79 -24.03 -14.14
CA ILE A 26 4.90 -22.76 -14.85
C ILE A 26 5.57 -22.97 -16.21
N SER A 27 6.70 -23.68 -16.27
CA SER A 27 7.41 -23.93 -17.52
C SER A 27 6.58 -24.70 -18.55
N THR A 28 5.73 -25.62 -18.10
CA THR A 28 4.80 -26.41 -18.94
C THR A 28 3.46 -25.73 -19.19
N GLY A 29 3.17 -24.64 -18.49
CA GLY A 29 1.88 -23.95 -18.56
C GLY A 29 0.73 -24.66 -17.84
N GLU A 30 0.99 -25.76 -17.13
CA GLU A 30 -0.03 -26.49 -16.37
C GLU A 30 -0.68 -25.63 -15.28
N LEU A 31 0.10 -24.70 -14.70
CA LEU A 31 -0.40 -23.84 -13.63
C LEU A 31 -1.57 -22.97 -14.10
N TRP A 32 -1.58 -22.58 -15.36
CA TRP A 32 -2.56 -21.66 -15.94
C TRP A 32 -3.82 -22.35 -16.47
N LYS A 33 -3.78 -23.68 -16.68
CA LYS A 33 -4.82 -24.43 -17.39
C LYS A 33 -5.84 -25.13 -16.50
N GLY A 34 -5.55 -25.26 -15.22
CA GLY A 34 -6.39 -26.02 -14.31
C GLY A 34 -7.42 -25.19 -13.56
N PRO A 35 -8.52 -25.81 -13.10
CA PRO A 35 -9.46 -25.12 -12.22
C PRO A 35 -8.79 -24.71 -10.90
N LYS A 36 -9.27 -23.63 -10.31
CA LYS A 36 -8.77 -23.03 -9.06
C LYS A 36 -8.51 -24.07 -7.96
N THR A 37 -9.47 -24.98 -7.77
CA THR A 37 -9.38 -26.05 -6.77
C THR A 37 -8.25 -27.05 -7.06
N ALA A 38 -7.99 -27.39 -8.32
CA ALA A 38 -6.91 -28.29 -8.69
C ALA A 38 -5.54 -27.64 -8.46
N ALA A 39 -5.38 -26.37 -8.80
CA ALA A 39 -4.17 -25.62 -8.52
C ALA A 39 -3.90 -25.52 -7.00
N GLN A 40 -4.93 -25.23 -6.21
CA GLN A 40 -4.85 -25.19 -4.75
C GLN A 40 -4.44 -26.51 -4.14
N ASN A 41 -5.04 -27.61 -4.58
CA ASN A 41 -4.80 -28.94 -4.02
C ASN A 41 -3.49 -29.59 -4.52
N LYS A 42 -2.97 -29.20 -5.67
CA LYS A 42 -1.77 -29.81 -6.27
C LYS A 42 -0.51 -29.00 -6.05
N TYR A 43 -0.57 -27.67 -6.26
CA TYR A 43 0.61 -26.81 -6.29
C TYR A 43 0.75 -25.89 -5.09
N LEU A 44 -0.34 -25.62 -4.40
CA LEU A 44 -0.41 -24.63 -3.35
C LEU A 44 -0.74 -25.24 -1.98
N VAL A 45 -0.50 -26.54 -1.84
CA VAL A 45 -0.79 -27.32 -0.62
C VAL A 45 0.00 -26.79 0.56
N GLY A 46 -0.67 -26.60 1.69
CA GLY A 46 -0.06 -26.14 2.94
C GLY A 46 0.21 -24.62 3.00
N THR A 47 -0.08 -23.89 1.93
CA THR A 47 0.06 -22.44 1.90
C THR A 47 -1.21 -21.78 2.41
N ARG A 48 -1.07 -20.78 3.29
CA ARG A 48 -2.19 -19.95 3.71
C ARG A 48 -2.29 -18.73 2.81
N TYR A 49 -3.52 -18.41 2.42
CA TYR A 49 -3.83 -17.28 1.57
C TYR A 49 -4.79 -16.35 2.28
N ALA A 50 -4.59 -15.05 2.10
CA ALA A 50 -5.57 -14.03 2.45
C ALA A 50 -6.05 -13.36 1.16
N PRO A 51 -7.36 -13.17 0.97
CA PRO A 51 -7.86 -12.38 -0.13
C PRO A 51 -7.41 -10.92 0.03
N VAL A 52 -6.85 -10.37 -1.04
CA VAL A 52 -6.52 -8.95 -1.17
C VAL A 52 -7.73 -8.20 -1.70
N ASP A 53 -8.37 -8.79 -2.70
CA ASP A 53 -9.63 -8.39 -3.31
C ASP A 53 -10.35 -9.64 -3.85
N ASP A 54 -11.43 -9.47 -4.61
CA ASP A 54 -12.24 -10.57 -5.14
C ASP A 54 -11.45 -11.51 -6.06
N SER A 55 -10.41 -11.02 -6.71
CA SER A 55 -9.61 -11.76 -7.70
C SER A 55 -8.17 -12.03 -7.26
N THR A 56 -7.65 -11.31 -6.28
CA THR A 56 -6.23 -11.38 -5.89
C THR A 56 -6.08 -11.92 -4.48
N TRP A 57 -5.21 -12.91 -4.31
CA TRP A 57 -4.88 -13.50 -3.03
C TRP A 57 -3.39 -13.36 -2.72
N ARG A 58 -3.08 -13.06 -1.47
CA ARG A 58 -1.72 -12.98 -0.94
C ARG A 58 -1.38 -14.24 -0.16
N MET A 59 -0.21 -14.82 -0.42
CA MET A 59 0.37 -15.86 0.43
C MET A 59 0.86 -15.26 1.74
N GLN A 60 0.46 -15.85 2.88
CA GLN A 60 0.71 -15.30 4.21
C GLN A 60 1.88 -15.93 4.96
N ASN A 61 2.37 -17.09 4.58
CA ASN A 61 3.38 -17.81 5.37
C ASN A 61 4.56 -18.24 4.52
N GLY A 62 5.75 -17.88 4.97
CA GLY A 62 7.02 -18.41 4.52
C GLY A 62 7.66 -17.64 3.37
N SER A 63 8.95 -17.87 3.20
CA SER A 63 9.66 -17.48 2.00
C SER A 63 9.29 -18.44 0.88
N PHE A 64 8.79 -17.90 -0.22
CA PHE A 64 8.50 -18.67 -1.41
C PHE A 64 9.77 -18.84 -2.22
N THR A 65 10.20 -20.07 -2.42
CA THR A 65 11.32 -20.40 -3.29
C THR A 65 10.84 -20.83 -4.66
N PHE A 66 11.41 -20.22 -5.68
CA PHE A 66 11.12 -20.48 -7.07
C PHE A 66 12.45 -20.82 -7.76
N GLY A 67 12.81 -22.09 -7.79
CA GLY A 67 14.17 -22.48 -8.07
C GLY A 67 15.15 -21.85 -7.06
N LYS A 68 16.10 -21.06 -7.56
CA LYS A 68 17.04 -20.28 -6.72
C LYS A 68 16.49 -18.94 -6.25
N LEU A 69 15.32 -18.54 -6.74
CA LEU A 69 14.70 -17.26 -6.43
C LEU A 69 13.89 -17.36 -5.13
N GLN A 70 14.16 -16.47 -4.20
CA GLN A 70 13.42 -16.32 -2.96
C GLN A 70 12.58 -15.04 -3.05
N ALA A 71 11.27 -15.15 -2.87
CA ALA A 71 10.35 -14.03 -2.81
C ALA A 71 9.81 -13.85 -1.39
N GLY A 72 9.80 -12.61 -0.90
CA GLY A 72 9.21 -12.26 0.39
C GLY A 72 7.69 -12.19 0.36
N GLU A 73 7.11 -11.92 -0.80
CA GLU A 73 5.66 -11.82 -0.99
C GLU A 73 5.25 -12.42 -2.33
N VAL A 74 4.13 -13.13 -2.35
CA VAL A 74 3.53 -13.71 -3.55
C VAL A 74 2.06 -13.31 -3.63
N LEU A 75 1.67 -12.73 -4.75
CA LEU A 75 0.29 -12.43 -5.10
C LEU A 75 -0.16 -13.34 -6.23
N LEU A 76 -1.33 -13.95 -6.06
CA LEU A 76 -2.00 -14.80 -7.04
C LEU A 76 -3.21 -14.05 -7.57
N LYS A 77 -3.27 -13.81 -8.87
CA LYS A 77 -4.47 -13.30 -9.51
C LYS A 77 -5.28 -14.45 -10.09
N TRP A 78 -6.54 -14.52 -9.70
CA TRP A 78 -7.50 -15.53 -10.14
C TRP A 78 -8.41 -14.95 -11.21
N GLY A 79 -8.60 -15.71 -12.29
CA GLY A 79 -9.75 -15.58 -13.18
C GLY A 79 -10.98 -16.27 -12.61
N GLU A 80 -11.98 -16.49 -13.45
CA GLU A 80 -13.20 -17.22 -13.03
C GLU A 80 -12.86 -18.61 -12.50
N ASP A 81 -12.06 -19.38 -13.23
CA ASP A 81 -11.75 -20.79 -12.90
C ASP A 81 -10.25 -21.11 -12.83
N ASN A 82 -9.35 -20.19 -13.12
CA ASN A 82 -7.91 -20.48 -13.24
C ASN A 82 -7.05 -19.38 -12.61
N ILE A 83 -5.74 -19.62 -12.53
CA ILE A 83 -4.74 -18.59 -12.18
C ILE A 83 -4.43 -17.76 -13.43
N GLU A 84 -4.70 -16.46 -13.39
CA GLU A 84 -4.37 -15.53 -14.47
C GLU A 84 -2.89 -15.12 -14.44
N SER A 85 -2.36 -14.83 -13.27
CA SER A 85 -0.97 -14.41 -13.10
C SER A 85 -0.46 -14.58 -11.68
N LEU A 86 0.86 -14.59 -11.54
CA LEU A 86 1.60 -14.54 -10.29
C LEU A 86 2.44 -13.28 -10.25
N ARG A 87 2.50 -12.62 -9.11
CA ARG A 87 3.47 -11.58 -8.83
C ARG A 87 4.33 -11.97 -7.63
N LEU A 88 5.63 -11.95 -7.81
CA LEU A 88 6.62 -12.22 -6.78
C LEU A 88 7.32 -10.90 -6.43
N ILE A 89 7.33 -10.53 -5.15
CA ILE A 89 8.16 -9.44 -4.64
C ILE A 89 9.46 -10.06 -4.09
N VAL A 90 10.52 -9.90 -4.84
CA VAL A 90 11.85 -10.46 -4.52
C VAL A 90 12.59 -9.59 -3.52
N TYR A 91 12.33 -8.30 -3.61
CA TYR A 91 12.87 -7.28 -2.70
C TYR A 91 11.95 -6.05 -2.71
N SER A 92 11.74 -5.49 -1.54
CA SER A 92 11.10 -4.19 -1.35
C SER A 92 11.80 -3.46 -0.21
N LYS A 93 12.31 -2.24 -0.45
CA LYS A 93 12.99 -1.42 0.57
C LYS A 93 12.17 -1.29 1.84
N GLY A 94 10.85 -1.13 1.69
CA GLY A 94 9.95 -0.99 2.82
C GLY A 94 9.82 -2.24 3.68
N ASP A 95 10.01 -3.44 3.13
CA ASP A 95 9.88 -4.72 3.83
C ASP A 95 11.23 -5.26 4.33
N ASP A 96 12.23 -5.17 3.45
CA ASP A 96 13.54 -5.82 3.64
C ASP A 96 14.58 -4.85 4.19
N GLY A 97 14.23 -3.55 4.32
CA GLY A 97 15.19 -2.49 4.67
C GLY A 97 16.12 -2.12 3.52
N GLU A 98 17.13 -1.31 3.81
CA GLU A 98 18.13 -0.90 2.83
C GLU A 98 19.12 -2.03 2.53
N ILE A 99 19.45 -2.21 1.25
CA ILE A 99 20.51 -3.11 0.81
C ILE A 99 21.53 -2.39 -0.06
N ASP A 100 22.78 -2.86 0.00
CA ASP A 100 23.83 -2.34 -0.86
C ASP A 100 23.62 -2.72 -2.33
N ARG A 101 24.31 -1.97 -3.20
CA ARG A 101 24.23 -2.16 -4.65
C ARG A 101 24.55 -3.59 -5.09
N ASP A 102 25.58 -4.21 -4.49
CA ASP A 102 26.04 -5.53 -4.92
C ASP A 102 25.05 -6.61 -4.50
N SER A 103 24.42 -6.46 -3.34
CA SER A 103 23.33 -7.32 -2.88
C SER A 103 22.09 -7.19 -3.79
N PHE A 104 21.75 -5.96 -4.21
CA PHE A 104 20.67 -5.72 -5.13
C PHE A 104 20.91 -6.36 -6.51
N LEU A 105 22.13 -6.21 -7.06
CA LEU A 105 22.51 -6.82 -8.33
C LEU A 105 22.50 -8.36 -8.26
N ARG A 106 22.98 -8.96 -7.16
CA ARG A 106 22.90 -10.42 -6.93
C ARG A 106 21.46 -10.92 -6.97
N LYS A 107 20.51 -10.20 -6.36
CA LYS A 107 19.08 -10.56 -6.40
C LYS A 107 18.51 -10.48 -7.83
N ILE A 108 18.88 -9.47 -8.61
CA ILE A 108 18.49 -9.34 -10.01
C ILE A 108 19.05 -10.50 -10.84
N ASP A 109 20.33 -10.83 -10.67
CA ASP A 109 20.97 -11.89 -11.44
C ASP A 109 20.40 -13.27 -11.08
N ALA A 110 20.13 -13.53 -9.79
CA ALA A 110 19.45 -14.74 -9.35
C ALA A 110 18.03 -14.87 -9.95
N ALA A 111 17.28 -13.74 -10.03
CA ALA A 111 15.97 -13.73 -10.65
C ALA A 111 16.03 -14.00 -12.16
N LYS A 112 17.00 -13.42 -12.87
CA LYS A 112 17.23 -13.68 -14.30
C LYS A 112 17.60 -15.14 -14.54
N GLU A 113 18.52 -15.70 -13.75
CA GLU A 113 18.94 -17.10 -13.86
C GLU A 113 17.74 -18.03 -13.71
N ALA A 114 16.92 -17.85 -12.65
CA ALA A 114 15.73 -18.64 -12.41
C ALA A 114 14.72 -18.55 -13.56
N LEU A 115 14.46 -17.33 -14.08
CA LEU A 115 13.50 -17.12 -15.16
C LEU A 115 14.01 -17.68 -16.50
N THR A 116 15.31 -17.61 -16.77
CA THR A 116 15.93 -18.22 -17.94
C THR A 116 15.87 -19.74 -17.88
N GLU A 117 16.11 -20.33 -16.71
CA GLU A 117 15.98 -21.78 -16.49
C GLU A 117 14.53 -22.26 -16.73
N ILE A 118 13.54 -21.51 -16.25
CA ILE A 118 12.12 -21.85 -16.40
C ILE A 118 11.63 -21.72 -17.83
N SER A 119 12.00 -20.64 -18.48
CA SER A 119 11.53 -20.31 -19.83
C SER A 119 12.30 -21.01 -20.93
N GLY A 120 13.55 -21.38 -20.68
CA GLY A 120 14.49 -21.91 -21.68
C GLY A 120 14.94 -20.87 -22.70
N VAL A 121 14.65 -19.57 -22.47
CA VAL A 121 15.01 -18.48 -23.40
C VAL A 121 15.70 -17.34 -22.69
N GLU A 122 16.56 -16.62 -23.41
CA GLU A 122 17.23 -15.42 -22.89
C GLU A 122 16.28 -14.22 -22.82
N PRO A 123 16.43 -13.33 -21.82
CA PRO A 123 15.58 -12.16 -21.66
C PRO A 123 15.82 -11.09 -22.71
N LYS A 124 14.75 -10.39 -23.07
CA LYS A 124 14.83 -9.14 -23.82
C LYS A 124 14.84 -7.98 -22.84
N LYS A 125 15.96 -7.24 -22.77
CA LYS A 125 16.05 -6.04 -21.92
C LYS A 125 15.25 -4.90 -22.56
N LYS A 126 14.31 -4.33 -21.81
CA LYS A 126 13.60 -3.10 -22.16
C LYS A 126 13.97 -2.01 -21.16
N LYS A 127 14.23 -0.79 -21.62
CA LYS A 127 14.30 0.37 -20.77
C LYS A 127 12.89 0.93 -20.59
N VAL A 128 12.36 0.82 -19.39
CA VAL A 128 11.10 1.47 -19.01
C VAL A 128 11.45 2.70 -18.18
N ASN A 129 11.44 3.87 -18.82
CA ASN A 129 11.47 5.12 -18.07
C ASN A 129 10.06 5.40 -17.61
N VAL A 130 9.77 5.21 -16.32
CA VAL A 130 8.54 5.69 -15.72
C VAL A 130 8.68 7.20 -15.57
N LYS A 131 8.36 7.92 -16.65
CA LYS A 131 8.50 9.40 -16.76
C LYS A 131 7.77 10.13 -15.64
N GLU A 132 6.75 9.51 -15.08
CA GLU A 132 5.84 10.09 -14.11
C GLU A 132 6.38 10.08 -12.68
N THR A 133 7.15 9.08 -12.28
CA THR A 133 7.73 9.00 -10.92
C THR A 133 9.18 9.49 -10.82
N GLY A 134 9.89 9.61 -11.94
CA GLY A 134 11.32 9.93 -11.98
C GLY A 134 12.21 8.78 -11.45
N VAL A 135 11.63 7.64 -11.17
CA VAL A 135 12.30 6.42 -10.75
C VAL A 135 12.78 5.67 -11.99
N GLN A 136 14.03 5.19 -11.98
CA GLN A 136 14.55 4.35 -13.05
C GLN A 136 14.10 2.91 -12.79
N VAL A 137 13.43 2.31 -13.78
CA VAL A 137 13.07 0.89 -13.74
C VAL A 137 13.80 0.20 -14.88
N GLU A 138 14.66 -0.75 -14.56
CA GLU A 138 15.18 -1.70 -15.54
C GLU A 138 14.20 -2.87 -15.67
N CYS A 139 13.90 -3.25 -16.91
CA CYS A 139 12.91 -4.28 -17.20
C CYS A 139 13.53 -5.34 -18.12
N TRP A 140 13.26 -6.61 -17.83
CA TRP A 140 13.60 -7.76 -18.66
C TRP A 140 12.36 -8.61 -18.88
N GLU A 141 12.16 -9.10 -20.10
CA GLU A 141 11.00 -9.90 -20.48
C GLU A 141 11.45 -11.21 -21.11
N TRP A 142 10.74 -12.28 -20.76
CA TRP A 142 10.83 -13.62 -21.32
C TRP A 142 9.48 -13.97 -21.92
N THR A 143 9.49 -14.64 -23.05
CA THR A 143 8.28 -15.19 -23.67
C THR A 143 8.63 -16.56 -24.24
N TRP A 144 7.88 -17.57 -23.82
CA TRP A 144 8.00 -18.94 -24.29
C TRP A 144 6.63 -19.49 -24.68
N GLU A 145 6.57 -20.70 -25.22
CA GLU A 145 5.33 -21.26 -25.79
C GLU A 145 4.15 -21.27 -24.83
N THR A 146 4.40 -21.52 -23.53
CA THR A 146 3.36 -21.74 -22.50
C THR A 146 3.28 -20.64 -21.47
N GLY A 147 4.02 -19.55 -21.64
CA GLY A 147 4.04 -18.48 -20.65
C GLY A 147 4.88 -17.26 -21.01
N ALA A 148 4.82 -16.29 -20.13
CA ALA A 148 5.65 -15.11 -20.14
C ALA A 148 6.07 -14.71 -18.74
N ALA A 149 7.20 -14.02 -18.64
CA ALA A 149 7.70 -13.43 -17.41
C ALA A 149 8.23 -12.01 -17.66
N ARG A 150 8.12 -11.19 -16.62
CA ARG A 150 8.70 -9.85 -16.59
C ARG A 150 9.37 -9.61 -15.24
N LEU A 151 10.61 -9.16 -15.26
CA LEU A 151 11.39 -8.73 -14.11
C LEU A 151 11.55 -7.22 -14.17
N ASP A 152 11.07 -6.52 -13.16
CA ASP A 152 11.29 -5.09 -12.96
C ASP A 152 12.18 -4.87 -11.75
N ALA A 153 13.25 -4.09 -11.92
CA ALA A 153 14.13 -3.64 -10.84
C ALA A 153 14.19 -2.11 -10.80
N SER A 154 13.79 -1.54 -9.67
CA SER A 154 13.75 -0.09 -9.45
C SER A 154 14.81 0.34 -8.45
N TYR A 155 15.50 1.43 -8.79
CA TYR A 155 16.55 2.02 -7.96
C TYR A 155 16.79 3.48 -8.35
N THR A 156 17.45 4.23 -7.45
CA THR A 156 18.00 5.57 -7.75
C THR A 156 19.53 5.52 -7.79
N GLY A 157 20.15 6.53 -8.39
CA GLY A 157 21.60 6.58 -8.55
C GLY A 157 22.15 5.76 -9.73
N GLU A 158 23.48 5.61 -9.83
CA GLU A 158 24.14 4.92 -10.95
C GLU A 158 24.50 3.47 -10.60
N ILE A 159 23.97 2.51 -11.34
CA ILE A 159 24.38 1.09 -11.28
C ILE A 159 25.70 0.83 -12.01
N GLY A 160 26.07 1.62 -13.00
CA GLY A 160 26.94 1.19 -14.09
C GLY A 160 28.36 1.74 -14.16
N LYS A 161 28.88 2.57 -13.25
CA LYS A 161 30.28 3.03 -13.30
C LYS A 161 30.83 3.30 -11.93
N LYS A 162 32.02 2.72 -11.61
CA LYS A 162 32.89 3.24 -10.52
C LYS A 162 32.99 4.75 -10.70
N ALA A 163 32.63 5.50 -9.67
CA ALA A 163 32.73 6.96 -9.67
C ALA A 163 34.10 7.38 -10.22
N LYS A 164 34.15 7.99 -11.41
CA LYS A 164 35.36 8.62 -11.90
C LYS A 164 35.63 9.82 -10.98
N LYS A 165 36.61 9.68 -10.08
CA LYS A 165 37.18 10.81 -9.35
C LYS A 165 37.59 11.89 -10.35
N GLY A 166 36.90 13.03 -10.37
CA GLY A 166 37.46 14.22 -10.98
C GLY A 166 36.65 15.07 -11.93
N LYS A 167 35.31 14.93 -12.05
CA LYS A 167 34.52 15.99 -12.71
C LYS A 167 33.32 16.38 -11.82
N LYS A 168 33.35 17.64 -11.34
CA LYS A 168 32.18 18.29 -10.74
C LYS A 168 31.10 18.44 -11.80
N ASN A 169 30.21 17.47 -11.92
CA ASN A 169 28.97 17.63 -12.65
C ASN A 169 28.00 18.44 -11.79
N LYS A 170 27.39 19.46 -12.38
CA LYS A 170 26.36 20.34 -11.77
C LYS A 170 25.02 19.61 -11.49
N GLY A 171 24.96 18.28 -11.61
CA GLY A 171 23.89 17.41 -11.09
C GLY A 171 24.57 16.46 -10.11
N GLY A 172 24.39 16.64 -8.83
CA GLY A 172 25.00 15.80 -7.79
C GLY A 172 24.73 14.33 -8.06
N ASN A 173 25.77 13.48 -8.01
CA ASN A 173 25.62 12.02 -8.00
C ASN A 173 24.75 11.68 -6.79
N GLN A 174 23.49 11.31 -7.03
CA GLN A 174 22.68 10.72 -5.98
C GLN A 174 23.28 9.37 -5.62
N PRO A 175 23.42 9.05 -4.32
CA PRO A 175 23.84 7.74 -3.90
C PRO A 175 22.91 6.67 -4.47
N PHE A 176 23.41 5.45 -4.65
CA PHE A 176 22.58 4.31 -5.04
C PHE A 176 21.61 3.98 -3.89
N GLU A 177 20.35 3.85 -4.22
CA GLU A 177 19.32 3.35 -3.32
C GLU A 177 18.47 2.32 -4.07
N ALA A 178 18.41 1.10 -3.54
CA ALA A 178 17.53 0.05 -4.03
C ALA A 178 16.09 0.34 -3.61
N GLU A 179 15.12 0.16 -4.50
CA GLU A 179 13.71 0.40 -4.19
C GLU A 179 12.90 -0.90 -4.18
N PHE A 180 12.86 -1.62 -5.30
CA PHE A 180 12.20 -2.93 -5.36
C PHE A 180 12.74 -3.81 -6.49
N ILE A 181 12.52 -5.12 -6.35
CA ILE A 181 12.66 -6.13 -7.41
C ILE A 181 11.39 -6.97 -7.40
N ARG A 182 10.72 -7.07 -8.54
CA ARG A 182 9.51 -7.88 -8.67
C ARG A 182 9.51 -8.66 -9.97
N VAL A 183 8.83 -9.80 -9.94
CA VAL A 183 8.63 -10.69 -11.08
C VAL A 183 7.14 -10.89 -11.29
N ASP A 184 6.65 -10.65 -12.49
CA ASP A 184 5.31 -11.01 -12.92
C ASP A 184 5.41 -12.22 -13.86
N LEU A 185 4.54 -13.21 -13.68
CA LEU A 185 4.47 -14.47 -14.42
C LEU A 185 3.04 -14.71 -14.88
N GLY A 186 2.85 -15.17 -16.11
CA GLY A 186 1.53 -15.45 -16.65
C GLY A 186 1.56 -16.40 -17.86
N PRO A 187 0.39 -16.79 -18.37
CA PRO A 187 0.28 -17.70 -19.54
C PRO A 187 0.77 -17.04 -20.84
N ASN A 188 0.84 -15.71 -20.91
CA ASN A 188 1.28 -14.95 -22.07
C ASN A 188 1.69 -13.52 -21.65
N ALA A 189 2.22 -12.75 -22.61
CA ALA A 189 2.65 -11.39 -22.35
C ALA A 189 1.50 -10.45 -21.91
N GLU A 190 0.28 -10.65 -22.43
CA GLU A 190 -0.89 -9.82 -22.10
C GLU A 190 -1.29 -9.96 -20.64
N ALA A 191 -1.20 -11.17 -20.08
CA ALA A 191 -1.53 -11.45 -18.67
C ALA A 191 -0.60 -10.74 -17.68
N ILE A 192 0.63 -10.42 -18.10
CA ILE A 192 1.64 -9.73 -17.31
C ILE A 192 1.89 -8.28 -17.74
N GLU A 193 1.33 -7.87 -18.88
CA GLU A 193 1.34 -6.45 -19.25
C GLU A 193 0.59 -5.66 -18.19
N ARG A 194 1.31 -4.80 -17.53
CA ARG A 194 0.67 -3.78 -16.71
C ARG A 194 0.00 -2.83 -17.65
N GLY A 195 -1.24 -2.59 -17.40
CA GLY A 195 -1.99 -1.58 -18.08
C GLY A 195 -1.07 -0.37 -18.30
N GLY A 196 -0.77 -0.10 -19.55
CA GLY A 196 -0.20 1.18 -19.93
C GLY A 196 -1.07 2.24 -19.29
N ALA A 197 -0.64 3.48 -19.25
CA ALA A 197 -1.43 4.58 -18.75
C ALA A 197 -2.88 4.37 -19.22
N GLY A 198 -3.73 3.90 -18.31
CA GLY A 198 -5.12 3.59 -18.60
C GLY A 198 -5.72 4.83 -19.25
N ASP A 199 -6.76 4.70 -20.03
CA ASP A 199 -7.43 5.81 -20.68
C ASP A 199 -7.61 6.92 -19.66
N LYS A 200 -7.12 8.12 -19.97
CA LYS A 200 -7.12 9.26 -19.03
C LYS A 200 -8.53 9.52 -18.54
N VAL A 201 -8.78 9.14 -17.30
CA VAL A 201 -10.06 9.36 -16.65
C VAL A 201 -10.32 10.87 -16.57
N THR A 202 -11.42 11.30 -17.14
CA THR A 202 -11.83 12.71 -17.13
C THR A 202 -12.61 13.04 -15.85
N ARG A 203 -12.68 14.31 -15.49
CA ARG A 203 -13.53 14.76 -14.36
C ARG A 203 -15.00 14.40 -14.53
N LYS A 204 -15.47 14.23 -15.77
CA LYS A 204 -16.85 13.83 -16.08
C LYS A 204 -17.06 12.36 -15.72
N GLU A 205 -16.11 11.51 -16.05
CA GLU A 205 -16.12 10.08 -15.71
C GLU A 205 -16.04 9.86 -14.21
N LEU A 206 -15.19 10.63 -13.50
CA LEU A 206 -15.16 10.59 -12.03
C LEU A 206 -16.50 10.93 -11.38
N LYS A 207 -17.27 11.86 -11.97
CA LYS A 207 -18.63 12.13 -11.50
C LYS A 207 -19.60 10.98 -11.77
N GLY A 208 -19.34 10.17 -12.80
CA GLY A 208 -20.11 8.96 -13.10
C GLY A 208 -19.95 7.86 -12.04
N SER A 209 -18.85 7.87 -11.27
CA SER A 209 -18.65 6.94 -10.15
C SER A 209 -19.48 7.26 -8.90
N ILE A 210 -20.15 8.43 -8.86
CA ILE A 210 -20.93 8.83 -7.69
C ILE A 210 -22.26 8.07 -7.66
N GLN A 211 -22.39 7.22 -6.64
CA GLN A 211 -23.62 6.51 -6.32
C GLN A 211 -24.45 7.30 -5.31
N LYS A 212 -25.77 7.26 -5.45
CA LYS A 212 -26.73 7.90 -4.54
C LYS A 212 -27.81 6.91 -4.19
N GLU A 213 -28.00 6.66 -2.90
CA GLU A 213 -29.00 5.76 -2.37
C GLU A 213 -30.23 6.55 -1.85
N GLU A 214 -31.38 5.90 -1.76
CA GLU A 214 -32.65 6.55 -1.37
C GLU A 214 -32.63 7.10 0.06
N ASP A 215 -31.87 6.49 0.95
CA ASP A 215 -31.65 6.94 2.33
C ASP A 215 -30.86 8.25 2.46
N GLY A 216 -30.30 8.73 1.35
CA GLY A 216 -29.46 9.93 1.26
C GLY A 216 -27.95 9.65 1.38
N THR A 217 -27.56 8.38 1.34
CA THR A 217 -26.17 7.95 1.26
C THR A 217 -25.60 8.30 -0.12
N VAL A 218 -24.41 8.89 -0.14
CA VAL A 218 -23.66 9.24 -1.36
C VAL A 218 -22.25 8.69 -1.23
N TRP A 219 -21.79 7.93 -2.24
CA TRP A 219 -20.46 7.34 -2.19
C TRP A 219 -19.84 7.18 -3.59
N LEU A 220 -18.51 6.98 -3.64
CA LEU A 220 -17.72 6.77 -4.87
C LEU A 220 -17.52 5.27 -5.08
N ASP A 221 -18.05 4.79 -6.21
CA ASP A 221 -17.80 3.44 -6.71
C ASP A 221 -16.49 3.35 -7.49
N GLY A 222 -15.90 2.16 -7.61
CA GLY A 222 -14.68 1.95 -8.39
C GLY A 222 -13.38 2.33 -7.67
N VAL A 223 -13.43 2.63 -6.36
CA VAL A 223 -12.21 2.79 -5.55
C VAL A 223 -11.71 1.42 -5.13
N ASN A 224 -10.94 0.78 -6.02
CA ASN A 224 -10.46 -0.59 -5.84
C ASN A 224 -9.62 -0.77 -4.58
N MET A 225 -9.65 -1.97 -4.01
CA MET A 225 -8.81 -2.33 -2.88
C MET A 225 -7.33 -2.47 -3.30
N VAL A 226 -6.45 -1.99 -2.45
CA VAL A 226 -5.03 -2.34 -2.43
C VAL A 226 -4.70 -2.71 -1.00
N ASP A 227 -4.45 -3.98 -0.75
CA ASP A 227 -4.08 -4.47 0.57
C ASP A 227 -2.62 -4.12 0.87
N GLN A 228 -2.40 -3.43 1.98
CA GLN A 228 -1.06 -3.08 2.45
C GLN A 228 -0.29 -4.28 3.04
N GLY A 229 -0.98 -5.38 3.37
CA GLY A 229 -0.41 -6.49 4.13
C GLY A 229 -0.21 -6.14 5.61
N GLN A 230 0.72 -6.84 6.23
CA GLN A 230 1.09 -6.60 7.64
C GLN A 230 2.26 -5.60 7.75
N LYS A 231 2.23 -4.56 6.92
CA LYS A 231 3.32 -3.58 6.77
C LYS A 231 2.82 -2.18 7.09
N GLY A 232 3.73 -1.28 7.39
CA GLY A 232 3.44 0.16 7.56
C GLY A 232 3.06 0.89 6.26
N TYR A 233 2.44 0.22 5.30
CA TYR A 233 2.15 0.74 3.94
C TYR A 233 0.78 1.40 3.79
N CYS A 234 0.14 1.82 4.87
CA CYS A 234 -1.17 2.48 4.77
C CYS A 234 -1.17 3.72 3.85
N VAL A 235 -0.12 4.54 3.89
CA VAL A 235 0.01 5.72 3.02
C VAL A 235 0.22 5.31 1.56
N PRO A 236 1.25 4.51 1.20
CA PRO A 236 1.46 4.06 -0.17
C PRO A 236 0.27 3.32 -0.78
N ALA A 237 -0.34 2.39 -0.03
CA ALA A 237 -1.50 1.65 -0.50
C ALA A 237 -2.70 2.57 -0.77
N THR A 238 -2.98 3.51 0.15
CA THR A 238 -4.06 4.48 -0.02
C THR A 238 -3.82 5.40 -1.22
N LEU A 239 -2.58 5.86 -1.43
CA LEU A 239 -2.21 6.67 -2.60
C LEU A 239 -2.34 5.86 -3.90
N SER A 240 -1.88 4.61 -3.93
CA SER A 240 -2.02 3.71 -5.09
C SER A 240 -3.49 3.57 -5.51
N ARG A 241 -4.40 3.42 -4.55
CA ARG A 241 -5.85 3.34 -4.79
C ARG A 241 -6.40 4.61 -5.44
N VAL A 242 -5.98 5.78 -4.96
CA VAL A 242 -6.40 7.06 -5.55
C VAL A 242 -5.87 7.22 -6.98
N PHE A 243 -4.63 6.82 -7.24
CA PHE A 243 -4.06 6.88 -8.59
C PHE A 243 -4.73 5.90 -9.54
N ALA A 244 -4.99 4.65 -9.11
CA ALA A 244 -5.75 3.68 -9.89
C ALA A 244 -7.16 4.18 -10.19
N PHE A 245 -7.86 4.76 -9.21
CA PHE A 245 -9.17 5.38 -9.40
C PHE A 245 -9.17 6.52 -10.43
N TYR A 246 -8.00 7.16 -10.65
CA TYR A 246 -7.81 8.18 -11.68
C TYR A 246 -7.26 7.62 -13.01
N GLY A 247 -7.26 6.29 -13.18
CA GLY A 247 -6.74 5.64 -14.39
C GLY A 247 -5.21 5.69 -14.53
N MET A 248 -4.51 5.78 -13.41
CA MET A 248 -3.04 5.79 -13.36
C MET A 248 -2.52 4.47 -12.81
N ASP A 249 -2.85 3.36 -13.48
CA ASP A 249 -2.63 1.99 -12.98
C ASP A 249 -1.16 1.56 -12.85
N GLY A 250 -0.22 2.32 -13.39
CA GLY A 250 1.22 2.01 -13.30
C GLY A 250 1.88 2.33 -11.97
N VAL A 251 1.15 2.91 -11.01
CA VAL A 251 1.69 3.42 -9.73
C VAL A 251 1.27 2.50 -8.60
N ASP A 252 2.10 1.51 -8.29
CA ASP A 252 1.83 0.57 -7.21
C ASP A 252 2.35 1.04 -5.85
N GLN A 253 1.88 0.36 -4.79
CA GLN A 253 2.22 0.72 -3.41
C GLN A 253 3.74 0.62 -3.10
N HIS A 254 4.50 -0.28 -3.76
CA HIS A 254 5.94 -0.42 -3.50
C HIS A 254 6.72 0.77 -4.07
N ALA A 255 6.38 1.20 -5.29
CA ALA A 255 6.96 2.41 -5.87
C ALA A 255 6.61 3.66 -5.06
N LEU A 256 5.38 3.72 -4.53
CA LEU A 256 4.96 4.82 -3.66
C LEU A 256 5.60 4.75 -2.27
N ALA A 257 5.84 3.55 -1.72
CA ALA A 257 6.53 3.38 -0.44
C ALA A 257 7.94 3.97 -0.48
N ALA A 258 8.68 3.71 -1.55
CA ALA A 258 10.00 4.32 -1.77
C ALA A 258 9.93 5.87 -1.82
N LEU A 259 8.94 6.42 -2.54
CA LEU A 259 8.74 7.88 -2.62
C LEU A 259 8.30 8.52 -1.30
N CYS A 260 7.59 7.78 -0.46
CA CYS A 260 7.09 8.22 0.85
C CYS A 260 8.07 7.96 1.99
N ASP A 261 9.25 7.39 1.69
CA ASP A 261 10.19 6.93 2.71
C ASP A 261 9.50 6.07 3.79
N SER A 262 8.65 5.14 3.32
CA SER A 262 7.87 4.25 4.18
C SER A 262 8.69 3.03 4.55
N SER A 263 8.60 2.59 5.81
CA SER A 263 9.18 1.35 6.27
C SER A 263 8.10 0.35 6.70
N ALA A 264 8.43 -0.94 6.67
CA ALA A 264 7.51 -2.00 7.08
C ALA A 264 7.06 -1.84 8.54
N ASP A 265 8.00 -1.56 9.44
CA ASP A 265 7.75 -1.47 10.88
C ASP A 265 7.35 -0.06 11.33
N GLY A 266 7.91 0.99 10.71
CA GLY A 266 7.72 2.38 11.14
C GLY A 266 6.63 3.14 10.38
N GLY A 267 6.18 2.60 9.25
CA GLY A 267 5.23 3.29 8.36
C GLY A 267 5.79 4.55 7.72
N THR A 268 4.93 5.52 7.49
CA THR A 268 5.27 6.84 6.93
C THR A 268 5.04 7.92 7.97
N SER A 269 6.06 8.74 8.26
CA SER A 269 5.87 9.88 9.18
C SER A 269 4.92 10.92 8.57
N SER A 270 4.23 11.71 9.43
CA SER A 270 3.29 12.74 8.94
C SER A 270 3.99 13.79 8.08
N ASN A 271 5.21 14.17 8.41
CA ASN A 271 5.98 15.12 7.62
C ASN A 271 6.44 14.51 6.29
N SER A 272 6.99 13.28 6.32
CA SER A 272 7.39 12.55 5.11
C SER A 272 6.20 12.33 4.18
N MET A 273 5.01 12.06 4.73
CA MET A 273 3.78 11.89 3.97
C MET A 273 3.38 13.17 3.22
N GLU A 274 3.36 14.31 3.90
CA GLU A 274 2.99 15.59 3.27
C GLU A 274 4.00 16.01 2.20
N ASP A 275 5.30 15.89 2.49
CA ASP A 275 6.38 16.17 1.54
C ASP A 275 6.32 15.22 0.33
N ALA A 276 6.09 13.94 0.55
CA ALA A 276 5.93 12.95 -0.50
C ALA A 276 4.71 13.25 -1.38
N MET A 277 3.56 13.56 -0.80
CA MET A 277 2.37 13.93 -1.56
C MET A 277 2.61 15.17 -2.44
N VAL A 278 3.31 16.18 -1.93
CA VAL A 278 3.70 17.38 -2.70
C VAL A 278 4.64 16.98 -3.85
N ALA A 279 5.63 16.13 -3.59
CA ALA A 279 6.59 15.66 -4.61
C ALA A 279 5.89 14.82 -5.68
N ILE A 280 5.02 13.91 -5.29
CA ILE A 280 4.20 13.09 -6.18
C ILE A 280 3.31 13.96 -7.07
N CYS A 281 2.60 14.94 -6.49
CA CYS A 281 1.72 15.84 -7.24
C CYS A 281 2.46 16.75 -8.23
N LYS A 282 3.79 16.91 -8.11
CA LYS A 282 4.61 17.58 -9.13
C LYS A 282 4.90 16.68 -10.33
N LYS A 283 4.91 15.37 -10.13
CA LYS A 283 5.25 14.36 -11.16
C LYS A 283 4.02 13.91 -11.96
N PHE A 284 2.83 13.96 -11.36
CA PHE A 284 1.57 13.53 -11.97
C PHE A 284 0.69 14.73 -12.35
N PRO A 285 -0.28 14.57 -13.29
CA PRO A 285 -1.22 15.62 -13.67
C PRO A 285 -2.30 15.83 -12.59
N VAL A 286 -1.89 15.89 -11.34
CA VAL A 286 -2.75 16.05 -10.17
C VAL A 286 -2.28 17.22 -9.31
N LYS A 287 -3.14 17.68 -8.41
CA LYS A 287 -2.80 18.67 -7.38
C LYS A 287 -3.27 18.21 -6.02
N LEU A 288 -2.46 18.50 -5.01
CA LEU A 288 -2.82 18.34 -3.61
C LEU A 288 -3.67 19.50 -3.12
N ILE A 289 -4.72 19.18 -2.37
CA ILE A 289 -5.53 20.14 -1.61
C ILE A 289 -5.47 19.69 -0.16
N THR A 290 -4.89 20.52 0.71
CA THR A 290 -4.91 20.29 2.15
C THR A 290 -6.20 20.87 2.72
N ILE A 291 -7.04 20.00 3.33
CA ILE A 291 -8.26 20.40 4.04
C ILE A 291 -7.92 20.72 5.49
N GLU A 292 -7.06 19.89 6.08
CA GLU A 292 -6.63 19.97 7.47
C GLU A 292 -5.21 19.41 7.57
N ASP A 293 -4.21 20.27 7.83
CA ASP A 293 -2.85 19.82 8.03
C ASP A 293 -2.61 19.30 9.44
N TYR A 294 -1.67 18.37 9.58
CA TYR A 294 -1.39 17.70 10.85
C TYR A 294 -0.94 18.69 11.94
N GLN A 295 0.03 19.56 11.63
CA GLN A 295 0.66 20.39 12.63
C GLN A 295 -0.32 21.40 13.24
N THR A 296 -1.00 22.19 12.39
CA THR A 296 -2.00 23.17 12.83
C THR A 296 -3.18 22.50 13.54
N SER A 297 -3.64 21.34 13.03
CA SER A 297 -4.75 20.61 13.63
C SER A 297 -4.41 20.15 15.04
N MET A 298 -3.22 19.55 15.24
CA MET A 298 -2.81 19.04 16.54
C MET A 298 -2.49 20.16 17.53
N MET A 299 -1.85 21.24 17.12
CA MET A 299 -1.61 22.40 17.99
C MET A 299 -2.93 22.97 18.52
N ASN A 300 -3.87 23.27 17.63
CA ASN A 300 -5.18 23.80 18.00
C ASN A 300 -5.97 22.82 18.91
N PHE A 301 -5.86 21.52 18.64
CA PHE A 301 -6.49 20.49 19.45
C PHE A 301 -5.91 20.44 20.85
N VAL A 302 -4.59 20.34 21.01
CA VAL A 302 -3.92 20.26 22.31
C VAL A 302 -4.25 21.49 23.18
N ASP A 303 -4.24 22.68 22.61
CA ASP A 303 -4.62 23.91 23.32
C ASP A 303 -6.08 23.88 23.80
N ALA A 304 -7.01 23.48 22.92
CA ALA A 304 -8.42 23.39 23.27
C ALA A 304 -8.69 22.29 24.30
N TYR A 305 -8.05 21.11 24.13
CA TYR A 305 -8.16 19.99 25.03
C TYR A 305 -7.65 20.37 26.43
N ASN A 306 -6.47 20.94 26.55
CA ASN A 306 -5.84 21.29 27.81
C ASN A 306 -6.66 22.33 28.59
N LYS A 307 -7.32 23.29 27.92
CA LYS A 307 -8.26 24.23 28.55
C LYS A 307 -9.42 23.52 29.25
N VAL A 308 -9.95 22.45 28.65
CA VAL A 308 -11.06 21.64 29.21
C VAL A 308 -10.53 20.66 30.24
N ALA A 309 -9.42 19.97 29.97
CA ALA A 309 -8.78 19.03 30.88
C ALA A 309 -8.45 19.67 32.24
N LYS A 310 -7.87 20.86 32.22
CA LYS A 310 -7.58 21.64 33.44
C LYS A 310 -8.84 21.88 34.29
N LYS A 311 -9.96 22.26 33.66
CA LYS A 311 -11.24 22.50 34.37
C LYS A 311 -11.84 21.23 34.93
N LYS A 312 -11.59 20.08 34.30
CA LYS A 312 -12.12 18.77 34.73
C LYS A 312 -11.13 17.96 35.56
N ASN A 313 -10.01 18.52 35.93
CA ASN A 313 -8.92 17.83 36.63
C ASN A 313 -8.48 16.53 35.94
N LYS A 314 -8.39 16.56 34.62
CA LYS A 314 -7.93 15.47 33.76
C LYS A 314 -6.48 15.71 33.31
N GLN A 315 -5.81 14.64 32.87
CA GLN A 315 -4.44 14.73 32.34
C GLN A 315 -4.38 15.68 31.15
N MET A 316 -3.38 16.56 31.15
CA MET A 316 -3.09 17.46 30.05
C MET A 316 -2.22 16.75 29.00
N LEU A 317 -2.39 17.12 27.73
CA LEU A 317 -1.61 16.61 26.63
C LEU A 317 -0.36 17.46 26.38
N SER A 318 0.69 16.81 25.86
CA SER A 318 1.91 17.43 25.36
C SER A 318 2.28 16.81 24.02
N PHE A 319 3.34 17.32 23.40
CA PHE A 319 3.89 16.76 22.14
C PHE A 319 5.05 15.80 22.38
N SER A 320 5.30 15.35 23.62
CA SER A 320 6.30 14.33 23.91
C SER A 320 5.91 12.94 23.38
N VAL A 321 4.61 12.73 23.20
CA VAL A 321 4.00 11.57 22.51
C VAL A 321 2.90 12.08 21.58
N PRO A 322 2.48 11.31 20.56
CA PRO A 322 1.36 11.71 19.72
C PRO A 322 0.11 12.00 20.56
N PRO A 323 -0.42 13.23 20.53
CA PRO A 323 -1.45 13.67 21.47
C PRO A 323 -2.72 12.81 21.49
N LEU A 324 -3.14 12.31 20.33
CA LEU A 324 -4.35 11.47 20.22
C LEU A 324 -4.15 10.06 20.82
N ASP A 325 -2.92 9.58 20.92
CA ASP A 325 -2.63 8.25 21.49
C ASP A 325 -2.90 8.19 23.00
N VAL A 326 -2.89 9.32 23.68
CA VAL A 326 -3.05 9.43 25.14
C VAL A 326 -4.26 10.27 25.56
N ALA A 327 -5.01 10.81 24.59
CA ALA A 327 -6.19 11.61 24.86
C ALA A 327 -7.33 10.74 25.47
N ASP A 328 -8.04 11.32 26.45
CA ASP A 328 -9.30 10.76 26.93
C ASP A 328 -10.35 10.87 25.83
N ALA A 329 -10.96 9.74 25.45
CA ALA A 329 -11.85 9.64 24.30
C ALA A 329 -13.10 10.53 24.42
N GLU A 330 -13.68 10.66 25.62
CA GLU A 330 -14.86 11.52 25.86
C GLU A 330 -14.49 13.00 25.72
N LEU A 331 -13.34 13.38 26.27
CA LEU A 331 -12.86 14.74 26.23
C LEU A 331 -12.45 15.13 24.80
N LEU A 332 -11.84 14.20 24.08
CA LEU A 332 -11.52 14.33 22.65
C LEU A 332 -12.79 14.60 21.85
N LEU A 333 -13.81 13.78 22.00
CA LEU A 333 -15.10 13.94 21.34
C LEU A 333 -15.74 15.29 21.70
N GLN A 334 -15.75 15.65 22.98
CA GLN A 334 -16.28 16.94 23.45
C GLN A 334 -15.57 18.12 22.78
N VAL A 335 -14.26 18.09 22.68
CA VAL A 335 -13.47 19.21 22.13
C VAL A 335 -13.60 19.32 20.62
N ARG A 336 -13.53 18.20 19.89
CA ARG A 336 -13.50 18.22 18.44
C ARG A 336 -14.88 18.11 17.77
N ALA A 337 -15.84 17.47 18.41
CA ALA A 337 -17.15 17.18 17.86
C ALA A 337 -18.34 17.45 18.81
N GLY A 338 -18.11 18.10 19.94
CA GLY A 338 -19.15 18.38 20.95
C GLY A 338 -20.24 19.35 20.48
N LYS A 339 -20.01 20.11 19.41
CA LYS A 339 -21.02 21.00 18.82
C LYS A 339 -21.48 20.44 17.45
N LYS A 340 -22.79 20.34 17.24
CA LYS A 340 -23.40 19.93 15.95
C LYS A 340 -22.83 20.72 14.76
N SER A 341 -22.54 22.02 14.95
CA SER A 341 -21.96 22.88 13.90
C SER A 341 -20.54 22.46 13.51
N GLN A 342 -19.72 21.96 14.45
CA GLN A 342 -18.36 21.45 14.16
C GLN A 342 -18.46 20.20 13.27
N VAL A 343 -19.31 19.23 13.65
CA VAL A 343 -19.53 18.00 12.88
C VAL A 343 -20.09 18.33 11.49
N LYS A 344 -21.09 19.22 11.41
CA LYS A 344 -21.65 19.66 10.12
C LYS A 344 -20.62 20.31 9.21
N LYS A 345 -19.74 21.18 9.76
CA LYS A 345 -18.64 21.81 9.01
C LYS A 345 -17.64 20.77 8.52
N TRP A 346 -17.24 19.82 9.40
CA TRP A 346 -16.31 18.76 9.06
C TRP A 346 -16.86 17.86 7.95
N LEU A 347 -18.11 17.38 8.10
CA LEU A 347 -18.80 16.55 7.12
C LEU A 347 -19.10 17.30 5.81
N GLY A 348 -19.40 18.59 5.89
CA GLY A 348 -19.58 19.46 4.72
C GLY A 348 -18.32 19.56 3.86
N ALA A 349 -17.14 19.55 4.47
CA ALA A 349 -15.89 19.50 3.72
C ALA A 349 -15.71 18.16 2.99
N VAL A 350 -16.07 17.03 3.63
CA VAL A 350 -16.10 15.71 2.98
C VAL A 350 -17.06 15.71 1.79
N LYS A 351 -18.31 16.12 2.03
CA LYS A 351 -19.35 16.22 0.98
C LYS A 351 -18.86 16.96 -0.25
N LYS A 352 -18.23 18.13 -0.07
CA LYS A 352 -17.72 18.96 -1.18
C LYS A 352 -16.80 18.19 -2.12
N HIS A 353 -15.95 17.29 -1.59
CA HIS A 353 -14.98 16.56 -2.39
C HIS A 353 -15.58 15.28 -2.98
N ILE A 354 -16.40 14.56 -2.23
CA ILE A 354 -17.13 13.39 -2.75
C ILE A 354 -18.07 13.77 -3.89
N ASP A 355 -18.83 14.87 -3.77
CA ASP A 355 -19.70 15.38 -4.84
C ASP A 355 -18.92 15.82 -6.09
N ALA A 356 -17.62 16.06 -5.95
CA ALA A 356 -16.72 16.35 -7.07
C ALA A 356 -16.05 15.08 -7.65
N GLY A 357 -16.38 13.88 -7.17
CA GLY A 357 -15.77 12.61 -7.60
C GLY A 357 -14.36 12.40 -7.07
N SER A 358 -14.02 12.99 -5.92
CA SER A 358 -12.67 12.90 -5.37
C SER A 358 -12.71 12.28 -3.96
N PRO A 359 -12.07 11.12 -3.72
CA PRO A 359 -11.97 10.55 -2.39
C PRO A 359 -11.08 11.42 -1.50
N VAL A 360 -11.30 11.37 -0.18
CA VAL A 360 -10.55 12.15 0.79
C VAL A 360 -9.53 11.24 1.48
N LEU A 361 -8.25 11.56 1.34
CA LEU A 361 -7.16 10.98 2.13
C LEU A 361 -7.38 11.40 3.59
N TRP A 362 -7.54 10.44 4.47
CA TRP A 362 -7.95 10.64 5.85
C TRP A 362 -6.99 9.95 6.81
N SER A 363 -6.12 10.74 7.41
CA SER A 363 -5.20 10.26 8.45
C SER A 363 -5.88 10.31 9.81
N VAL A 364 -5.71 9.25 10.58
CA VAL A 364 -6.38 9.02 11.87
C VAL A 364 -5.43 8.44 12.90
N THR A 365 -5.83 8.51 14.17
CA THR A 365 -5.31 7.63 15.23
C THR A 365 -6.32 6.52 15.48
N LEU A 366 -5.91 5.28 15.31
CA LEU A 366 -6.70 4.07 15.59
C LEU A 366 -6.81 3.78 17.07
N GLY A 367 -7.78 2.92 17.45
CA GLY A 367 -7.95 2.40 18.78
C GLY A 367 -8.60 3.39 19.77
N ILE A 368 -9.13 4.52 19.30
CA ILE A 368 -9.88 5.48 20.12
C ILE A 368 -11.35 5.06 20.23
N TYR A 369 -11.94 4.70 19.12
CA TYR A 369 -13.33 4.22 19.05
C TYR A 369 -13.38 2.80 18.51
N LYS A 370 -14.38 2.03 18.99
CA LYS A 370 -14.61 0.66 18.52
C LYS A 370 -15.18 0.69 17.11
N GLU A 371 -14.58 -0.06 16.22
CA GLU A 371 -15.07 -0.24 14.86
C GLU A 371 -15.96 -1.49 14.74
N GLN A 372 -16.92 -1.46 13.80
CA GLN A 372 -17.80 -2.60 13.56
C GLN A 372 -17.02 -3.80 13.01
N ILE A 373 -16.07 -3.53 12.11
CA ILE A 373 -15.16 -4.54 11.55
C ILE A 373 -13.81 -4.33 12.22
N PRO A 374 -13.30 -5.34 12.98
CA PRO A 374 -12.00 -5.25 13.64
C PRO A 374 -10.88 -4.95 12.63
N VAL A 375 -9.92 -4.16 13.04
CA VAL A 375 -8.75 -3.81 12.25
C VAL A 375 -7.51 -4.52 12.80
N PRO A 376 -6.56 -4.93 11.94
CA PRO A 376 -5.34 -5.62 12.38
C PRO A 376 -4.46 -4.78 13.32
N GLN A 377 -4.44 -3.46 13.11
CA GLN A 377 -3.68 -2.52 13.94
C GLN A 377 -4.53 -2.00 15.10
N ALA A 378 -4.16 -2.37 16.31
CA ALA A 378 -4.95 -2.01 17.51
C ALA A 378 -4.88 -0.51 17.86
N ARG A 379 -3.75 0.18 17.59
CA ARG A 379 -3.52 1.59 17.93
C ARG A 379 -2.46 2.24 17.06
N GLY A 380 -2.48 3.57 16.98
CA GLY A 380 -1.47 4.39 16.30
C GLY A 380 -1.97 5.05 15.03
N GLY A 381 -1.06 5.75 14.35
CA GLY A 381 -1.36 6.47 13.11
C GLY A 381 -1.72 5.54 11.95
N HIS A 382 -2.71 5.93 11.15
CA HIS A 382 -3.14 5.17 9.98
C HIS A 382 -3.76 6.10 8.93
N MET A 383 -3.65 5.73 7.65
CA MET A 383 -4.28 6.46 6.55
C MET A 383 -5.37 5.61 5.91
N ARG A 384 -6.51 6.23 5.65
CA ARG A 384 -7.73 5.68 5.06
C ARG A 384 -8.24 6.56 3.92
N LEU A 385 -9.23 6.08 3.20
CA LEU A 385 -10.01 6.89 2.26
C LEU A 385 -11.41 7.09 2.78
N ILE A 386 -11.87 8.34 2.88
CA ILE A 386 -13.30 8.60 2.94
C ILE A 386 -13.78 8.59 1.49
N ILE A 387 -14.73 7.70 1.21
CA ILE A 387 -15.30 7.47 -0.12
C ILE A 387 -16.77 7.90 -0.19
N GLY A 388 -17.39 8.29 0.92
CA GLY A 388 -18.80 8.68 0.94
C GLY A 388 -19.25 9.32 2.25
N TYR A 389 -20.51 9.69 2.28
CA TYR A 389 -21.17 10.32 3.42
C TYR A 389 -22.69 10.10 3.40
N ASN A 390 -23.33 10.23 4.57
CA ASN A 390 -24.76 10.45 4.70
C ASN A 390 -25.01 11.67 5.61
N MET A 391 -25.59 12.73 5.03
CA MET A 391 -25.84 13.99 5.78
C MET A 391 -27.00 13.88 6.76
N LYS A 392 -27.97 12.99 6.51
CA LYS A 392 -29.13 12.78 7.41
C LYS A 392 -28.68 12.06 8.67
N GLU A 393 -28.00 10.95 8.49
CA GLU A 393 -27.47 10.08 9.56
C GLU A 393 -26.19 10.63 10.20
N GLN A 394 -25.58 11.67 9.64
CA GLN A 394 -24.29 12.23 10.05
C GLN A 394 -23.20 11.16 10.14
N THR A 395 -23.09 10.33 9.10
CA THR A 395 -22.08 9.27 8.98
C THR A 395 -21.17 9.54 7.79
N ILE A 396 -19.98 8.93 7.85
CA ILE A 396 -19.09 8.77 6.70
C ILE A 396 -19.07 7.33 6.23
N ILE A 397 -18.73 7.15 4.95
CA ILE A 397 -18.35 5.87 4.38
C ILE A 397 -16.86 5.95 4.09
N TYR A 398 -16.12 4.97 4.59
CA TYR A 398 -14.68 4.93 4.41
C TYR A 398 -14.21 3.55 4.03
N SER A 399 -13.02 3.50 3.43
CA SER A 399 -12.37 2.30 2.97
C SER A 399 -10.96 2.24 3.55
N ASP A 400 -10.60 1.09 4.06
CA ASP A 400 -9.27 0.78 4.59
C ASP A 400 -8.41 0.07 3.54
N SER A 401 -7.14 -0.16 3.85
CA SER A 401 -6.17 -0.86 3.01
C SER A 401 -5.76 -2.23 3.59
N TRP A 402 -6.69 -2.95 4.21
CA TRP A 402 -6.45 -4.27 4.81
C TRP A 402 -7.16 -5.42 4.08
N GLY A 403 -7.37 -5.29 2.77
CA GLY A 403 -7.92 -6.34 1.94
C GLY A 403 -9.43 -6.53 2.07
N ALA A 404 -9.89 -7.71 1.71
CA ALA A 404 -11.31 -8.05 1.64
C ALA A 404 -12.06 -7.80 2.96
N GLY A 405 -13.26 -7.24 2.85
CA GLY A 405 -14.10 -6.85 3.98
C GLY A 405 -13.83 -5.45 4.53
N HIS A 406 -12.81 -4.76 4.02
CA HIS A 406 -12.46 -3.40 4.43
C HIS A 406 -12.74 -2.32 3.38
N GLU A 407 -13.42 -2.68 2.29
CA GLU A 407 -13.69 -1.81 1.13
C GLU A 407 -14.67 -0.69 1.43
N LYS A 408 -15.72 -1.01 2.19
CA LYS A 408 -16.82 -0.07 2.46
C LYS A 408 -17.31 -0.24 3.90
N LYS A 409 -16.84 0.66 4.77
CA LYS A 409 -17.21 0.71 6.20
C LYS A 409 -17.86 2.04 6.52
N THR A 410 -18.62 2.09 7.61
CA THR A 410 -19.30 3.30 8.08
C THR A 410 -18.94 3.63 9.51
N MET A 411 -18.97 4.92 9.85
CA MET A 411 -18.88 5.37 11.24
C MET A 411 -19.53 6.75 11.43
N PRO A 412 -19.88 7.12 12.67
CA PRO A 412 -20.40 8.45 12.99
C PRO A 412 -19.39 9.54 12.62
N ALA A 413 -19.85 10.59 11.95
CA ALA A 413 -18.98 11.72 11.54
C ALA A 413 -18.36 12.44 12.75
N ALA A 414 -19.00 12.39 13.92
CA ALA A 414 -18.46 12.95 15.17
C ALA A 414 -17.20 12.19 15.62
N GLU A 415 -17.24 10.86 15.61
CA GLU A 415 -16.07 10.01 15.94
C GLU A 415 -14.97 10.16 14.91
N ALA A 416 -15.36 10.16 13.62
CA ALA A 416 -14.42 10.39 12.52
C ALA A 416 -13.71 11.74 12.68
N ALA A 417 -14.44 12.82 12.95
CA ALA A 417 -13.85 14.14 13.19
C ALA A 417 -12.94 14.15 14.43
N ALA A 418 -13.32 13.43 15.47
CA ALA A 418 -12.53 13.38 16.71
C ALA A 418 -11.18 12.67 16.50
N MET A 419 -11.13 11.54 15.79
CA MET A 419 -9.92 10.76 15.57
C MET A 419 -9.04 11.27 14.41
N THR A 420 -9.48 12.27 13.65
CA THR A 420 -8.75 12.83 12.50
C THR A 420 -7.43 13.46 12.93
N THR A 421 -6.36 13.17 12.23
CA THR A 421 -5.06 13.86 12.38
C THR A 421 -4.80 14.84 11.23
N SER A 422 -5.10 14.43 10.00
CA SER A 422 -5.05 15.31 8.82
C SER A 422 -6.01 14.85 7.73
N ARG A 423 -6.32 15.73 6.78
CA ARG A 423 -7.15 15.42 5.60
C ARG A 423 -6.63 16.12 4.36
N HIS A 424 -6.49 15.35 3.30
CA HIS A 424 -6.04 15.86 2.01
C HIS A 424 -6.91 15.31 0.87
N VAL A 425 -6.84 15.96 -0.28
CA VAL A 425 -7.44 15.48 -1.52
C VAL A 425 -6.42 15.62 -2.64
N ILE A 426 -6.20 14.53 -3.35
CA ILE A 426 -5.52 14.57 -4.64
C ILE A 426 -6.59 14.77 -5.71
N LYS A 427 -6.41 15.74 -6.59
CA LYS A 427 -7.39 16.11 -7.61
C LYS A 427 -6.73 16.20 -8.97
N LEU A 428 -7.41 15.68 -10.01
CA LEU A 428 -6.96 15.87 -11.38
C LEU A 428 -6.86 17.37 -11.74
N LYS A 429 -5.80 17.74 -12.47
CA LYS A 429 -5.59 19.11 -12.98
C LYS A 429 -6.56 19.49 -14.08
#